data_0157fdf0768bbe9dfcf11d22b3e1dda3
#
_entry.id   0157fdf0768bbe9dfcf11d22b3e1dda3
#
_cell.length_a   1.000
_cell.length_b   1.000
_cell.length_c   1.000
_cell.angle_alpha   90.00
_cell.angle_beta   90.00
_cell.angle_gamma   90.00
#
_symmetry.space_group_name_H-M   'P 1'
#
loop_
_entity.id
_entity.type
_entity.pdbx_description
1 polymer ?
#
loop_
_entity_poly.entity_id
_entity_poly.type
_entity_poly.pdbx_seq_one_letter_code
_entity_poly.pdbx_strand_id
1 'polypeptide(L)' 'MTIDEVKILLGRKIDEAEIQRLEAFVRKEWEVEAYYSGVKEGLQQAKQVIGMLHSDHNHLKR' A
#
# COMPACT_ATOMS: atom_id res chain seq x y z
N MET A 1 -5.21 14.53 10.48
CA MET A 1 -4.21 13.54 10.06
C MET A 1 -3.28 14.15 9.02
N THR A 2 -1.98 14.03 9.21
CA THR A 2 -1.01 14.58 8.26
C THR A 2 -0.73 13.59 7.13
N ILE A 3 -0.11 14.10 6.04
CA ILE A 3 0.31 13.23 4.92
C ILE A 3 1.30 12.17 5.40
N ASP A 4 2.21 12.53 6.31
CA ASP A 4 3.16 11.56 6.84
C ASP A 4 2.48 10.46 7.64
N GLU A 5 1.47 10.80 8.44
CA GLU A 5 0.67 9.80 9.16
C GLU A 5 -0.06 8.87 8.20
N VAL A 6 -0.61 9.43 7.12
CA VAL A 6 -1.28 8.63 6.08
C VAL A 6 -0.28 7.66 5.43
N LYS A 7 0.92 8.13 5.11
CA LYS A 7 1.97 7.27 4.52
C LYS A 7 2.35 6.13 5.45
N ILE A 8 2.49 6.41 6.75
CA ILE A 8 2.81 5.39 7.75
C ILE A 8 1.68 4.37 7.83
N LEU A 9 0.44 4.83 7.86
CA LEU A 9 -0.73 3.95 7.92
C LEU A 9 -0.80 3.05 6.69
N LEU A 10 -0.60 3.62 5.50
CA LEU A 10 -0.59 2.84 4.26
C LEU A 10 0.53 1.81 4.25
N GLY A 11 1.72 2.17 4.76
CA GLY A 11 2.83 1.24 4.88
C GLY A 11 2.48 0.05 5.76
N ARG A 12 1.81 0.29 6.91
CA ARG A 12 1.37 -0.79 7.79
C ARG A 12 0.35 -1.69 7.11
N LYS A 13 -0.59 -1.10 6.36
CA LYS A 13 -1.60 -1.87 5.64
C LYS A 13 -0.98 -2.73 4.54
N ILE A 14 0.04 -2.21 3.87
CA ILE A 14 0.78 -2.96 2.86
C ILE A 14 1.48 -4.16 3.52
N ASP A 15 2.12 -3.95 4.66
CA ASP A 15 2.81 -5.02 5.40
C ASP A 15 1.82 -6.08 5.86
N GLU A 16 0.66 -5.68 6.39
CA GLU A 16 -0.37 -6.62 6.81
C GLU A 16 -0.87 -7.46 5.63
N ALA A 17 -1.10 -6.81 4.48
CA ALA A 17 -1.55 -7.51 3.29
C ALA A 17 -0.50 -8.51 2.80
N GLU A 18 0.78 -8.14 2.88
CA GLU A 18 1.87 -9.03 2.49
C GLU A 18 1.94 -10.27 3.39
N ILE A 19 1.79 -10.08 4.70
CA ILE A 19 1.78 -11.18 5.66
C ILE A 19 0.63 -12.14 5.35
N GLN A 20 -0.58 -11.62 5.12
CA GLN A 20 -1.74 -12.43 4.79
C GLN A 20 -1.55 -13.16 3.46
N ARG A 21 -0.96 -12.49 2.47
CA ARG A 21 -0.67 -13.09 1.18
C ARG A 21 0.29 -14.27 1.31
N LEU A 22 1.36 -14.10 2.10
CA LEU A 22 2.35 -15.16 2.32
C LEU A 22 1.74 -16.35 3.05
N GLU A 23 0.91 -16.09 4.07
CA GLU A 23 0.22 -17.17 4.77
C GLU A 23 -0.70 -17.95 3.84
N ALA A 24 -1.44 -17.25 2.99
CA ALA A 24 -2.32 -17.89 2.02
C ALA A 24 -1.51 -18.70 1.00
N PHE A 25 -0.35 -18.18 0.58
CA PHE A 25 0.55 -18.90 -0.33
C PHE A 25 1.02 -20.22 0.29
N VAL A 26 1.44 -20.19 1.55
CA VAL A 26 1.91 -21.39 2.26
C VAL A 26 0.79 -22.43 2.39
N ARG A 27 -0.44 -21.96 2.62
CA ARG A 27 -1.61 -22.83 2.74
C ARG A 27 -2.19 -23.25 1.39
N LYS A 28 -1.63 -22.76 0.29
CA LYS A 28 -2.10 -23.01 -1.08
C LYS A 28 -3.54 -22.54 -1.30
N GLU A 29 -3.91 -21.48 -0.61
CA GLU A 29 -5.21 -20.83 -0.77
C GLU A 29 -5.11 -19.75 -1.84
N TRP A 30 -5.10 -20.17 -3.11
CA TRP A 30 -4.76 -19.30 -4.23
C TRP A 30 -5.72 -18.12 -4.42
N GLU A 31 -6.99 -18.31 -4.13
CA GLU A 31 -7.97 -17.22 -4.24
C GLU A 31 -7.72 -16.15 -3.18
N VAL A 32 -7.40 -16.58 -1.96
CA VAL A 32 -7.07 -15.67 -0.86
C VAL A 32 -5.77 -14.93 -1.15
N GLU A 33 -4.78 -15.65 -1.67
CA GLU A 33 -3.49 -15.07 -2.04
C GLU A 33 -3.67 -14.00 -3.12
N ALA A 34 -4.48 -14.28 -4.14
CA ALA A 34 -4.76 -13.31 -5.21
C ALA A 34 -5.49 -12.09 -4.65
N TYR A 35 -6.42 -12.28 -3.73
CA TYR A 35 -7.13 -11.17 -3.08
C TYR A 35 -6.16 -10.21 -2.38
N TYR A 36 -5.26 -10.76 -1.55
CA TYR A 36 -4.30 -9.92 -0.82
C TYR A 36 -3.24 -9.33 -1.72
N SER A 37 -2.88 -10.00 -2.80
CA SER A 37 -2.02 -9.41 -3.84
C SER A 37 -2.64 -8.16 -4.42
N GLY A 38 -3.95 -8.20 -4.74
CA GLY A 38 -4.68 -7.04 -5.24
C GLY A 38 -4.79 -5.93 -4.21
N VAL A 39 -5.05 -6.28 -2.95
CA VAL A 39 -5.12 -5.31 -1.85
C VAL A 39 -3.77 -4.60 -1.69
N LYS A 40 -2.69 -5.37 -1.67
CA LYS A 40 -1.34 -4.82 -1.53
C LYS A 40 -1.02 -3.88 -2.69
N GLU A 41 -1.31 -4.30 -3.90
CA GLU A 41 -1.06 -3.48 -5.09
C GLU A 41 -1.85 -2.18 -5.06
N GLY A 42 -3.13 -2.24 -4.69
CA GLY A 42 -3.96 -1.05 -4.57
C GLY A 42 -3.44 -0.07 -3.52
N LEU A 43 -2.98 -0.59 -2.38
CA LEU A 43 -2.41 0.23 -1.32
C LEU A 43 -1.09 0.86 -1.77
N GLN A 44 -0.27 0.13 -2.52
CA GLN A 44 0.98 0.67 -3.06
C GLN A 44 0.71 1.78 -4.08
N GLN A 45 -0.30 1.62 -4.92
CA GLN A 45 -0.70 2.65 -5.86
C GLN A 45 -1.20 3.89 -5.13
N ALA A 46 -2.00 3.73 -4.08
CA ALA A 46 -2.48 4.85 -3.28
C ALA A 46 -1.33 5.62 -2.63
N LYS A 47 -0.36 4.89 -2.08
CA LYS A 47 0.82 5.49 -1.48
C LYS A 47 1.64 6.27 -2.51
N GLN A 48 1.77 5.72 -3.71
CA GLN A 48 2.49 6.37 -4.80
C GLN A 48 1.79 7.66 -5.23
N VAL A 49 0.46 7.64 -5.36
CA VAL A 49 -0.31 8.83 -5.72
C VAL A 49 -0.13 9.93 -4.67
N ILE A 50 -0.21 9.59 -3.39
CA ILE A 50 0.00 10.54 -2.31
C ILE A 50 1.41 11.13 -2.38
N GLY A 51 2.41 10.29 -2.65
CA GLY A 51 3.78 10.75 -2.83
C GLY A 51 3.93 11.71 -3.99
N MET A 52 3.28 11.42 -5.11
CA MET A 52 3.29 12.28 -6.30
C MET A 52 2.62 13.62 -6.02
N LEU A 53 1.48 13.62 -5.35
CA LEU A 53 0.78 14.86 -5.00
C LEU A 53 1.64 15.73 -4.08
N HIS A 54 2.31 15.12 -3.12
CA HIS A 54 3.21 15.84 -2.23
C HIS A 54 4.40 16.43 -2.98
N SER A 55 4.97 15.68 -3.90
CA SER A 55 6.08 16.13 -4.74
C SER A 55 5.64 17.28 -5.65
N ASP A 56 4.47 17.17 -6.26
CA ASP A 56 3.91 18.21 -7.13
C ASP A 56 3.70 19.50 -6.34
N HIS A 57 3.20 19.39 -5.11
CA HIS A 57 3.03 20.54 -4.25
C HIS A 57 4.37 21.24 -3.99
N ASN A 58 5.41 20.48 -3.68
CA ASN A 58 6.74 21.02 -3.45
C ASN A 58 7.30 21.66 -4.72
N HIS A 59 7.04 21.05 -5.87
CA HIS A 59 7.48 21.58 -7.16
C HIS A 59 6.82 22.92 -7.46
N LEU A 60 5.54 23.04 -7.17
CA LEU A 60 4.78 24.28 -7.42
C LEU A 60 5.25 25.45 -6.56
N LYS A 61 5.94 25.20 -5.48
CA LYS A 61 6.47 26.24 -4.61
C LYS A 61 7.71 26.95 -5.19
N ARG A 62 8.24 26.43 -6.24
CA ARG A 62 9.35 27.09 -6.94
C ARG A 62 8.81 28.27 -7.77
#